data_f5b2ea8ac9c7113e52af524efebc09cc
#
_entry.id   f5b2ea8ac9c7113e52af524efebc09cc
#
_cell.length_a   1.000
_cell.length_b   1.000
_cell.length_c   1.000
_cell.angle_alpha   90.00
_cell.angle_beta   90.00
_cell.angle_gamma   90.00
#
_symmetry.space_group_name_H-M   'P 1'
#
loop_
_entity.id
_entity.type
_entity.pdbx_description
1 polymer ?
#
loop_
_entity_poly.entity_id
_entity_poly.type
_entity_poly.pdbx_seq_one_letter_code
_entity_poly.pdbx_strand_id
1 'polypeptide(L)'
;MIKILIANPKGGSGKTTLSTNLAGYYASNGKNVCLLDLDKQQSSFSWVRRRPEHLSKISSANNRDVLAKKKNIEIAIIDSPAGIRGDKLSDAVKEADWVIVPMQASTYDINATQEFINILKAEKAVRKERTFVAMLGMRVASRTKAAENLAEYLNDSGFPVIGNLRNAQIYAHTAEHGISIFEMPAYKAKKDLEQWAPLLKWIKNLEK
;
A
#
# COMPACT_ATOMS: atom_id res chain seq x y z
N MET A 1 -13.06 7.92 -9.58
CA MET A 1 -12.04 7.86 -8.49
C MET A 1 -11.76 6.41 -8.18
N ILE A 2 -10.52 5.98 -8.37
CA ILE A 2 -10.06 4.63 -7.98
C ILE A 2 -9.62 4.67 -6.52
N LYS A 3 -10.06 3.72 -5.71
CA LYS A 3 -9.71 3.60 -4.30
C LYS A 3 -8.80 2.40 -4.06
N ILE A 4 -7.59 2.64 -3.57
CA ILE A 4 -6.58 1.63 -3.29
C ILE A 4 -6.40 1.53 -1.77
N LEU A 5 -6.85 0.44 -1.19
CA LEU A 5 -6.69 0.16 0.25
C LEU A 5 -5.38 -0.56 0.50
N ILE A 6 -4.56 -0.01 1.39
CA ILE A 6 -3.37 -0.68 1.90
C ILE A 6 -3.70 -1.20 3.30
N ALA A 7 -3.82 -2.52 3.44
CA ALA A 7 -4.30 -3.11 4.68
C ALA A 7 -3.48 -4.34 5.12
N ASN A 8 -3.16 -4.37 6.40
CA ASN A 8 -2.61 -5.51 7.12
C ASN A 8 -2.86 -5.28 8.62
N PRO A 9 -3.30 -6.29 9.40
CA PRO A 9 -3.58 -6.14 10.83
C PRO A 9 -2.34 -5.82 11.66
N LYS A 10 -1.15 -6.16 11.19
CA LYS A 10 0.10 -5.96 11.93
C LYS A 10 0.61 -4.53 11.85
N GLY A 11 1.06 -4.01 13.00
CA GLY A 11 1.89 -2.82 13.06
C GLY A 11 3.25 -3.05 12.39
N GLY A 12 3.78 -2.02 11.73
CA GLY A 12 5.11 -2.12 11.09
C GLY A 12 5.16 -2.90 9.78
N SER A 13 4.06 -3.46 9.27
CA SER A 13 4.03 -4.25 8.03
C SER A 13 4.40 -3.47 6.75
N GLY A 14 4.57 -2.15 6.83
CA GLY A 14 4.96 -1.31 5.70
C GLY A 14 3.81 -0.59 4.99
N LYS A 15 2.59 -0.58 5.57
CA LYS A 15 1.41 0.11 5.01
C LYS A 15 1.70 1.55 4.62
N THR A 16 2.14 2.36 5.56
CA THR A 16 2.44 3.78 5.33
C THR A 16 3.54 3.99 4.29
N THR A 17 4.60 3.15 4.30
CA THR A 17 5.65 3.20 3.28
C THR A 17 5.07 2.95 1.88
N LEU A 18 4.20 1.94 1.76
CA LEU A 18 3.55 1.63 0.49
C LEU A 18 2.58 2.74 0.07
N SER A 19 1.75 3.21 0.99
CA SER A 19 0.76 4.27 0.75
C SER A 19 1.39 5.57 0.26
N THR A 20 2.45 6.04 0.92
CA THR A 20 3.13 7.29 0.57
C THR A 20 3.86 7.19 -0.77
N ASN A 21 4.52 6.06 -1.04
CA ASN A 21 5.21 5.87 -2.32
C ASN A 21 4.24 5.72 -3.49
N LEU A 22 3.11 5.01 -3.34
CA LEU A 22 2.07 4.97 -4.36
C LEU A 22 1.45 6.34 -4.61
N ALA A 23 1.18 7.11 -3.55
CA ALA A 23 0.67 8.47 -3.69
C ALA A 23 1.64 9.36 -4.48
N GLY A 24 2.94 9.29 -4.18
CA GLY A 24 3.98 10.00 -4.94
C GLY A 24 4.08 9.53 -6.39
N TYR A 25 3.99 8.21 -6.65
CA TYR A 25 3.97 7.66 -8.01
C TYR A 25 2.84 8.26 -8.85
N TYR A 26 1.62 8.22 -8.36
CA TYR A 26 0.48 8.75 -9.11
C TYR A 26 0.56 10.26 -9.28
N ALA A 27 0.96 11.00 -8.25
CA ALA A 27 1.09 12.44 -8.33
C ALA A 27 2.19 12.87 -9.32
N SER A 28 3.33 12.18 -9.36
CA SER A 28 4.40 12.45 -10.33
C SER A 28 4.01 12.09 -11.78
N ASN A 29 2.99 11.23 -11.95
CA ASN A 29 2.39 10.92 -13.25
C ASN A 29 1.16 11.79 -13.58
N GLY A 30 0.99 12.94 -12.91
CA GLY A 30 -0.02 13.94 -13.21
C GLY A 30 -1.43 13.62 -12.72
N LYS A 31 -1.61 12.62 -11.84
CA LYS A 31 -2.91 12.28 -11.28
C LYS A 31 -3.26 13.14 -10.07
N ASN A 32 -4.54 13.46 -9.92
CA ASN A 32 -5.07 14.11 -8.73
C ASN A 32 -5.26 13.07 -7.60
N VAL A 33 -4.34 13.10 -6.64
CA VAL A 33 -4.25 12.09 -5.57
C VAL A 33 -4.76 12.63 -4.25
N CYS A 34 -5.47 11.79 -3.50
CA CYS A 34 -5.74 11.99 -2.08
C CYS A 34 -5.20 10.81 -1.28
N LEU A 35 -4.42 11.10 -0.24
CA LEU A 35 -3.96 10.12 0.75
C LEU A 35 -4.88 10.21 1.97
N LEU A 36 -5.69 9.16 2.17
CA LEU A 36 -6.59 9.03 3.32
C LEU A 36 -5.90 8.23 4.41
N ASP A 37 -5.54 8.88 5.50
CA ASP A 37 -4.92 8.27 6.68
C ASP A 37 -5.98 7.96 7.73
N LEU A 38 -6.24 6.67 7.94
CA LEU A 38 -7.19 6.18 8.95
C LEU A 38 -6.50 5.72 10.24
N ASP A 39 -5.16 5.80 10.32
CA ASP A 39 -4.42 5.45 11.52
C ASP A 39 -4.41 6.63 12.52
N LYS A 40 -4.55 6.32 13.80
CA LYS A 40 -4.50 7.34 14.88
C LYS A 40 -3.16 8.08 14.95
N GLN A 41 -2.08 7.44 14.51
CA GLN A 41 -0.75 8.04 14.47
C GLN A 41 -0.59 9.07 13.35
N GLN A 42 -1.46 9.05 12.33
CA GLN A 42 -1.46 9.98 11.20
C GLN A 42 -0.10 10.14 10.52
N SER A 43 0.63 9.04 10.35
CA SER A 43 1.98 9.05 9.80
C SER A 43 2.01 9.45 8.33
N SER A 44 1.07 8.96 7.51
CA SER A 44 0.97 9.33 6.10
C SER A 44 0.42 10.74 5.92
N PHE A 45 -0.49 11.20 6.79
CA PHE A 45 -0.94 12.59 6.82
C PHE A 45 0.22 13.56 7.14
N SER A 46 1.05 13.22 8.14
CA SER A 46 2.25 14.00 8.48
C SER A 46 3.27 14.02 7.35
N TRP A 47 3.40 12.93 6.58
CA TRP A 47 4.26 12.88 5.40
C TRP A 47 3.80 13.86 4.32
N VAL A 48 2.49 13.95 4.04
CA VAL A 48 1.95 14.94 3.07
C VAL A 48 2.26 16.37 3.51
N ARG A 49 2.22 16.67 4.81
CA ARG A 49 2.53 18.02 5.35
C ARG A 49 4.01 18.42 5.21
N ARG A 50 4.91 17.43 5.15
CA ARG A 50 6.36 17.67 4.93
C ARG A 50 6.74 17.74 3.45
N ARG A 51 5.77 17.52 2.56
CA ARG A 51 6.03 17.45 1.13
C ARG A 51 6.57 18.78 0.59
N PRO A 52 7.71 18.78 -0.16
CA PRO A 52 8.27 19.98 -0.77
C PRO A 52 7.30 20.62 -1.76
N GLU A 53 7.23 21.96 -1.77
CA GLU A 53 6.30 22.72 -2.61
C GLU A 53 6.53 22.56 -4.11
N HIS A 54 7.77 22.27 -4.53
CA HIS A 54 8.13 22.08 -5.94
C HIS A 54 7.66 20.75 -6.52
N LEU A 55 7.19 19.80 -5.68
CA LEU A 55 6.66 18.53 -6.13
C LEU A 55 5.15 18.60 -6.36
N SER A 56 4.64 17.67 -7.20
CA SER A 56 3.21 17.55 -7.46
C SER A 56 2.42 17.44 -6.16
N LYS A 57 1.36 18.24 -6.02
CA LYS A 57 0.55 18.29 -4.80
C LYS A 57 -0.20 16.97 -4.58
N ILE A 58 -0.25 16.52 -3.34
CA ILE A 58 -1.06 15.41 -2.87
C ILE A 58 -2.02 15.96 -1.81
N SER A 59 -3.31 15.75 -2.04
CA SER A 59 -4.32 16.07 -1.01
C SER A 59 -4.25 15.06 0.12
N SER A 60 -4.61 15.46 1.34
CA SER A 60 -4.74 14.53 2.47
C SER A 60 -6.13 14.60 3.10
N ALA A 61 -6.56 13.49 3.67
CA ALA A 61 -7.78 13.37 4.46
C ALA A 61 -7.49 12.47 5.68
N ASN A 62 -8.16 12.70 6.80
CA ASN A 62 -8.04 11.91 8.03
C ASN A 62 -9.31 11.11 8.34
N ASN A 63 -10.33 11.27 7.53
CA ASN A 63 -11.56 10.47 7.59
C ASN A 63 -12.26 10.47 6.22
N ARG A 64 -13.26 9.57 6.08
CA ARG A 64 -14.01 9.37 4.84
C ARG A 64 -14.84 10.59 4.42
N ASP A 65 -15.39 11.33 5.38
CA ASP A 65 -16.22 12.52 5.11
C ASP A 65 -15.38 13.64 4.49
N VAL A 66 -14.14 13.81 4.98
CA VAL A 66 -13.18 14.77 4.41
C VAL A 66 -12.81 14.36 2.99
N LEU A 67 -12.55 13.07 2.74
CA LEU A 67 -12.30 12.57 1.39
C LEU A 67 -13.50 12.81 0.46
N ALA A 68 -14.71 12.54 0.91
CA ALA A 68 -15.94 12.68 0.12
C ALA A 68 -16.19 14.14 -0.33
N LYS A 69 -15.73 15.11 0.44
CA LYS A 69 -15.84 16.55 0.12
C LYS A 69 -14.81 17.04 -0.89
N LYS A 70 -13.76 16.26 -1.18
CA LYS A 70 -12.72 16.65 -2.13
C LYS A 70 -13.20 16.44 -3.56
N LYS A 71 -13.00 17.46 -4.39
CA LYS A 71 -13.37 17.43 -5.80
C LYS A 71 -12.19 17.00 -6.67
N ASN A 72 -12.50 16.42 -7.83
CA ASN A 72 -11.53 16.05 -8.87
C ASN A 72 -10.43 15.05 -8.44
N ILE A 73 -10.64 14.27 -7.38
CA ILE A 73 -9.72 13.21 -7.00
C ILE A 73 -9.90 12.03 -7.97
N GLU A 74 -8.81 11.62 -8.62
CA GLU A 74 -8.77 10.47 -9.51
C GLU A 74 -8.39 9.20 -8.75
N ILE A 75 -7.40 9.32 -7.84
CA ILE A 75 -6.85 8.21 -7.05
C ILE A 75 -6.93 8.54 -5.56
N ALA A 76 -7.57 7.67 -4.79
CA ALA A 76 -7.56 7.72 -3.33
C ALA A 76 -6.74 6.53 -2.79
N ILE A 77 -5.62 6.81 -2.13
CA ILE A 77 -4.83 5.81 -1.40
C ILE A 77 -5.30 5.81 0.05
N ILE A 78 -5.71 4.66 0.56
CA ILE A 78 -6.25 4.50 1.91
C ILE A 78 -5.23 3.76 2.77
N ASP A 79 -4.56 4.48 3.67
CA ASP A 79 -3.63 3.92 4.65
C ASP A 79 -4.43 3.45 5.87
N SER A 80 -4.57 2.13 6.03
CA SER A 80 -5.40 1.57 7.10
C SER A 80 -4.66 1.52 8.44
N PRO A 81 -5.38 1.63 9.57
CA PRO A 81 -4.77 1.47 10.88
C PRO A 81 -4.25 0.05 11.10
N ALA A 82 -3.28 -0.08 12.00
CA ALA A 82 -2.95 -1.37 12.57
C ALA A 82 -4.16 -1.95 13.32
N GLY A 83 -4.33 -3.28 13.25
CA GLY A 83 -5.44 -3.96 13.93
C GLY A 83 -6.81 -3.75 13.27
N ILE A 84 -6.87 -3.29 12.01
CA ILE A 84 -8.15 -3.23 11.27
C ILE A 84 -8.77 -4.64 11.19
N ARG A 85 -10.03 -4.77 11.61
CA ARG A 85 -10.77 -6.05 11.65
C ARG A 85 -12.26 -5.83 11.73
N GLY A 86 -13.04 -6.93 11.64
CA GLY A 86 -14.51 -6.91 11.73
C GLY A 86 -15.14 -6.00 10.70
N ASP A 87 -16.23 -5.32 11.08
CA ASP A 87 -17.02 -4.47 10.20
C ASP A 87 -16.19 -3.36 9.55
N LYS A 88 -15.22 -2.79 10.28
CA LYS A 88 -14.35 -1.73 9.74
C LYS A 88 -13.49 -2.22 8.57
N LEU A 89 -13.01 -3.47 8.63
CA LEU A 89 -12.28 -4.09 7.53
C LEU A 89 -13.23 -4.38 6.37
N SER A 90 -14.36 -5.02 6.65
CA SER A 90 -15.38 -5.36 5.65
C SER A 90 -15.84 -4.13 4.87
N ASP A 91 -16.14 -3.03 5.56
CA ASP A 91 -16.55 -1.78 4.92
C ASP A 91 -15.42 -1.16 4.09
N ALA A 92 -14.18 -1.17 4.60
CA ALA A 92 -13.05 -0.66 3.85
C ALA A 92 -12.80 -1.47 2.57
N VAL A 93 -12.93 -2.80 2.62
CA VAL A 93 -12.79 -3.70 1.46
C VAL A 93 -13.91 -3.49 0.45
N LYS A 94 -15.17 -3.34 0.90
CA LYS A 94 -16.33 -3.07 0.02
C LYS A 94 -16.21 -1.76 -0.75
N GLU A 95 -15.57 -0.76 -0.15
CA GLU A 95 -15.38 0.56 -0.74
C GLU A 95 -14.15 0.63 -1.67
N ALA A 96 -13.23 -0.31 -1.56
CA ALA A 96 -11.99 -0.32 -2.33
C ALA A 96 -12.16 -1.03 -3.67
N ASP A 97 -11.56 -0.47 -4.72
CA ASP A 97 -11.41 -1.15 -6.00
C ASP A 97 -10.26 -2.16 -5.91
N TRP A 98 -9.16 -1.77 -5.23
CA TRP A 98 -7.99 -2.65 -5.04
C TRP A 98 -7.57 -2.68 -3.58
N VAL A 99 -7.13 -3.86 -3.12
CA VAL A 99 -6.54 -4.07 -1.79
C VAL A 99 -5.13 -4.62 -1.98
N ILE A 100 -4.14 -3.93 -1.44
CA ILE A 100 -2.76 -4.42 -1.42
C ILE A 100 -2.39 -4.75 0.01
N VAL A 101 -1.94 -5.98 0.24
CA VAL A 101 -1.58 -6.50 1.56
C VAL A 101 -0.06 -6.60 1.67
N PRO A 102 0.60 -5.61 2.30
CA PRO A 102 2.04 -5.67 2.56
C PRO A 102 2.35 -6.67 3.68
N MET A 103 3.31 -7.58 3.46
CA MET A 103 3.74 -8.59 4.43
C MET A 103 5.24 -8.62 4.60
N GLN A 104 5.72 -8.83 5.83
CA GLN A 104 7.14 -9.04 6.13
C GLN A 104 7.48 -10.54 6.23
N ALA A 105 8.75 -10.87 5.99
CA ALA A 105 9.29 -12.21 6.10
C ALA A 105 9.53 -12.60 7.58
N SER A 106 8.46 -12.68 8.36
CA SER A 106 8.49 -13.06 9.78
C SER A 106 7.40 -14.09 10.06
N THR A 107 7.72 -15.14 10.79
CA THR A 107 6.77 -16.20 11.19
C THR A 107 5.57 -15.61 11.95
N TYR A 108 5.81 -14.65 12.84
CA TYR A 108 4.73 -13.99 13.58
C TYR A 108 3.80 -13.16 12.68
N ASP A 109 4.34 -12.55 11.63
CA ASP A 109 3.54 -11.78 10.66
C ASP A 109 2.70 -12.70 9.79
N ILE A 110 3.23 -13.84 9.38
CA ILE A 110 2.53 -14.87 8.61
C ILE A 110 1.30 -15.36 9.38
N ASN A 111 1.46 -15.79 10.62
CA ASN A 111 0.38 -16.32 11.45
C ASN A 111 -0.74 -15.29 11.69
N ALA A 112 -0.36 -14.06 12.03
CA ALA A 112 -1.34 -12.99 12.27
C ALA A 112 -2.10 -12.56 11.00
N THR A 113 -1.52 -12.76 9.83
CA THR A 113 -2.13 -12.39 8.55
C THR A 113 -3.00 -13.49 7.98
N GLN A 114 -2.87 -14.75 8.44
CA GLN A 114 -3.67 -15.87 7.94
C GLN A 114 -5.19 -15.65 8.16
N GLU A 115 -5.59 -15.27 9.37
CA GLU A 115 -6.98 -14.95 9.67
C GLU A 115 -7.49 -13.79 8.80
N PHE A 116 -6.66 -12.76 8.65
CA PHE A 116 -6.97 -11.62 7.81
C PHE A 116 -7.18 -12.00 6.33
N ILE A 117 -6.33 -12.88 5.78
CA ILE A 117 -6.49 -13.42 4.42
C ILE A 117 -7.80 -14.20 4.29
N ASN A 118 -8.14 -15.01 5.27
CA ASN A 118 -9.39 -15.78 5.26
C ASN A 118 -10.61 -14.83 5.27
N ILE A 119 -10.55 -13.74 6.03
CA ILE A 119 -11.60 -12.71 6.01
C ILE A 119 -11.69 -12.08 4.62
N LEU A 120 -10.57 -11.69 4.01
CA LEU A 120 -10.58 -11.13 2.65
C LEU A 120 -11.18 -12.09 1.62
N LYS A 121 -10.85 -13.39 1.68
CA LYS A 121 -11.44 -14.41 0.81
C LYS A 121 -12.94 -14.57 1.00
N ALA A 122 -13.44 -14.39 2.22
CA ALA A 122 -14.85 -14.48 2.54
C ALA A 122 -15.66 -13.26 2.09
N GLU A 123 -15.02 -12.11 1.89
CA GLU A 123 -15.69 -10.86 1.50
C GLU A 123 -16.39 -10.99 0.15
N LYS A 124 -17.69 -10.61 0.16
CA LYS A 124 -18.53 -10.71 -1.05
C LYS A 124 -18.00 -9.87 -2.22
N ALA A 125 -17.40 -8.72 -1.93
CA ALA A 125 -16.82 -7.84 -2.94
C ALA A 125 -15.64 -8.51 -3.66
N VAL A 126 -14.77 -9.22 -2.91
CA VAL A 126 -13.64 -9.98 -3.43
C VAL A 126 -14.12 -11.19 -4.23
N ARG A 127 -15.03 -12.02 -3.67
CA ARG A 127 -15.59 -13.19 -4.36
C ARG A 127 -16.35 -12.87 -5.66
N LYS A 128 -16.87 -11.65 -5.78
CA LYS A 128 -17.57 -11.16 -6.97
C LYS A 128 -16.69 -10.31 -7.89
N GLU A 129 -15.38 -10.35 -7.68
CA GLU A 129 -14.38 -9.62 -8.49
C GLU A 129 -14.67 -8.11 -8.63
N ARG A 130 -15.34 -7.52 -7.63
CA ARG A 130 -15.54 -6.06 -7.55
C ARG A 130 -14.38 -5.36 -6.84
N THR A 131 -13.64 -6.11 -6.01
CA THR A 131 -12.45 -5.67 -5.30
C THR A 131 -11.35 -6.68 -5.59
N PHE A 132 -10.26 -6.21 -6.18
CA PHE A 132 -9.10 -7.04 -6.48
C PHE A 132 -8.11 -6.98 -5.34
N VAL A 133 -7.61 -8.14 -4.93
CA VAL A 133 -6.65 -8.26 -3.81
C VAL A 133 -5.32 -8.78 -4.33
N ALA A 134 -4.21 -8.21 -3.84
CA ALA A 134 -2.87 -8.70 -4.13
C ALA A 134 -1.96 -8.63 -2.90
N MET A 135 -0.96 -9.51 -2.88
CA MET A 135 0.03 -9.62 -1.82
C MET A 135 1.36 -8.98 -2.25
N LEU A 136 2.03 -8.29 -1.32
CA LEU A 136 3.33 -7.67 -1.56
C LEU A 136 4.29 -7.99 -0.42
N GLY A 137 5.44 -8.58 -0.73
CA GLY A 137 6.51 -8.77 0.26
C GLY A 137 7.18 -7.44 0.61
N MET A 138 7.34 -7.17 1.92
CA MET A 138 7.98 -5.96 2.44
C MET A 138 9.24 -6.31 3.24
N ARG A 139 10.28 -5.50 3.11
CA ARG A 139 11.57 -5.68 3.80
C ARG A 139 12.18 -7.06 3.57
N VAL A 140 12.00 -7.62 2.40
CA VAL A 140 12.46 -8.96 2.06
C VAL A 140 13.97 -8.94 1.84
N ALA A 141 14.70 -9.69 2.65
CA ALA A 141 16.11 -9.96 2.44
C ALA A 141 16.25 -11.18 1.52
N SER A 142 16.58 -10.94 0.24
CA SER A 142 16.75 -12.02 -0.74
C SER A 142 17.78 -13.06 -0.27
N ARG A 143 17.59 -14.32 -0.66
CA ARG A 143 18.47 -15.47 -0.32
C ARG A 143 18.50 -15.80 1.18
N THR A 144 17.42 -15.58 1.91
CA THR A 144 17.26 -16.00 3.31
C THR A 144 16.13 -17.01 3.42
N LYS A 145 16.20 -17.91 4.42
CA LYS A 145 15.12 -18.86 4.71
C LYS A 145 13.79 -18.16 5.01
N ALA A 146 13.85 -16.99 5.65
CA ALA A 146 12.67 -16.18 5.91
C ALA A 146 12.00 -15.68 4.62
N ALA A 147 12.80 -15.31 3.59
CA ALA A 147 12.26 -14.91 2.29
C ALA A 147 11.64 -16.10 1.54
N GLU A 148 12.23 -17.29 1.63
CA GLU A 148 11.66 -18.52 1.05
C GLU A 148 10.34 -18.87 1.71
N ASN A 149 10.27 -18.90 3.04
CA ASN A 149 9.04 -19.17 3.79
C ASN A 149 7.93 -18.14 3.47
N LEU A 150 8.29 -16.86 3.33
CA LEU A 150 7.33 -15.83 2.92
C LEU A 150 6.81 -16.10 1.50
N ALA A 151 7.70 -16.42 0.55
CA ALA A 151 7.31 -16.69 -0.83
C ALA A 151 6.35 -17.88 -0.93
N GLU A 152 6.64 -18.98 -0.22
CA GLU A 152 5.78 -20.15 -0.12
C GLU A 152 4.39 -19.76 0.43
N TYR A 153 4.36 -19.08 1.58
CA TYR A 153 3.11 -18.62 2.18
C TYR A 153 2.31 -17.69 1.27
N LEU A 154 2.98 -16.73 0.60
CA LEU A 154 2.31 -15.81 -0.31
C LEU A 154 1.69 -16.56 -1.50
N ASN A 155 2.38 -17.56 -2.05
CA ASN A 155 1.87 -18.39 -3.15
C ASN A 155 0.64 -19.19 -2.70
N ASP A 156 0.62 -19.69 -1.47
CA ASP A 156 -0.50 -20.45 -0.91
C ASP A 156 -1.66 -19.55 -0.47
N SER A 157 -1.45 -18.25 -0.40
CA SER A 157 -2.49 -17.30 0.00
C SER A 157 -3.72 -17.30 -0.89
N GLY A 158 -3.60 -17.75 -2.15
CA GLY A 158 -4.66 -17.73 -3.17
C GLY A 158 -4.88 -16.34 -3.80
N PHE A 159 -4.06 -15.35 -3.47
CA PHE A 159 -4.03 -14.03 -4.10
C PHE A 159 -2.75 -13.84 -4.91
N PRO A 160 -2.75 -13.05 -6.00
CA PRO A 160 -1.54 -12.79 -6.78
C PRO A 160 -0.46 -12.09 -5.93
N VAL A 161 0.78 -12.54 -6.10
CA VAL A 161 1.96 -11.90 -5.50
C VAL A 161 2.52 -10.89 -6.49
N ILE A 162 2.49 -9.62 -6.13
CA ILE A 162 2.84 -8.51 -7.03
C ILE A 162 4.24 -7.93 -6.78
N GLY A 163 5.12 -8.70 -6.15
CA GLY A 163 6.52 -8.35 -5.96
C GLY A 163 7.00 -8.40 -4.53
N ASN A 164 8.28 -8.09 -4.37
CA ASN A 164 8.97 -8.01 -3.09
C ASN A 164 9.83 -6.75 -3.02
N LEU A 165 9.62 -5.93 -2.00
CA LEU A 165 10.42 -4.74 -1.73
C LEU A 165 11.46 -5.07 -0.65
N ARG A 166 12.72 -4.73 -0.89
CA ARG A 166 13.82 -4.96 0.05
C ARG A 166 13.77 -4.00 1.24
N ASN A 167 14.46 -4.34 2.31
CA ASN A 167 14.77 -3.38 3.36
C ASN A 167 15.87 -2.43 2.85
N ALA A 168 15.54 -1.14 2.69
CA ALA A 168 16.47 -0.16 2.16
C ALA A 168 16.31 1.19 2.86
N GLN A 169 17.44 1.84 3.15
CA GLN A 169 17.50 3.15 3.80
C GLN A 169 16.78 4.26 3.00
N ILE A 170 16.67 4.09 1.68
CA ILE A 170 15.99 5.05 0.81
C ILE A 170 14.53 5.29 1.25
N TYR A 171 13.82 4.27 1.75
CA TYR A 171 12.46 4.42 2.24
C TYR A 171 12.37 5.26 3.52
N ALA A 172 13.36 5.15 4.42
CA ALA A 172 13.45 6.00 5.61
C ALA A 172 13.75 7.44 5.21
N HIS A 173 14.73 7.64 4.34
CA HIS A 173 15.09 8.95 3.81
C HIS A 173 13.91 9.64 3.12
N THR A 174 13.22 8.96 2.20
CA THR A 174 12.06 9.54 1.50
C THR A 174 10.90 9.85 2.45
N ALA A 175 10.66 8.99 3.45
CA ALA A 175 9.65 9.23 4.47
C ALA A 175 9.91 10.47 5.30
N GLU A 176 11.17 10.71 5.69
CA GLU A 176 11.59 11.87 6.46
C GLU A 176 11.36 13.18 5.70
N HIS A 177 11.61 13.19 4.39
CA HIS A 177 11.55 14.40 3.55
C HIS A 177 10.21 14.62 2.86
N GLY A 178 9.20 13.79 3.09
CA GLY A 178 7.89 13.94 2.44
C GLY A 178 7.90 13.67 0.92
N ILE A 179 8.88 12.88 0.45
CA ILE A 179 9.03 12.50 -0.96
C ILE A 179 8.86 10.98 -1.14
N SER A 180 8.61 10.55 -2.36
CA SER A 180 8.58 9.13 -2.73
C SER A 180 9.86 8.72 -3.47
N ILE A 181 10.11 7.42 -3.58
CA ILE A 181 11.26 6.91 -4.38
C ILE A 181 11.13 7.26 -5.87
N PHE A 182 9.91 7.49 -6.36
CA PHE A 182 9.63 7.87 -7.75
C PHE A 182 10.01 9.32 -8.06
N GLU A 183 10.27 10.11 -7.04
CA GLU A 183 10.67 11.52 -7.12
C GLU A 183 12.17 11.70 -6.82
N MET A 184 12.86 10.60 -6.54
CA MET A 184 14.31 10.57 -6.39
C MET A 184 15.02 10.53 -7.74
N PRO A 185 16.26 11.04 -7.84
CA PRO A 185 17.07 10.82 -9.02
C PRO A 185 17.19 9.33 -9.35
N ALA A 186 16.93 8.97 -10.61
CA ALA A 186 16.81 7.57 -11.04
C ALA A 186 18.05 6.71 -10.66
N TYR A 187 19.26 7.29 -10.73
CA TYR A 187 20.48 6.57 -10.38
C TYR A 187 20.56 6.17 -8.89
N LYS A 188 19.88 6.91 -7.99
CA LYS A 188 19.82 6.60 -6.56
C LYS A 188 18.78 5.53 -6.24
N ALA A 189 17.69 5.51 -6.99
CA ALA A 189 16.53 4.66 -6.71
C ALA A 189 16.40 3.45 -7.66
N LYS A 190 17.25 3.29 -8.68
CA LYS A 190 17.11 2.31 -9.76
C LYS A 190 16.75 0.91 -9.26
N LYS A 191 17.54 0.36 -8.34
CA LYS A 191 17.33 -0.99 -7.80
C LYS A 191 15.99 -1.14 -7.08
N ASP A 192 15.54 -0.09 -6.41
CA ASP A 192 14.26 -0.10 -5.68
C ASP A 192 13.11 0.08 -6.66
N LEU A 193 13.22 0.97 -7.64
CA LEU A 193 12.22 1.16 -8.70
C LEU A 193 11.98 -0.12 -9.52
N GLU A 194 13.04 -0.90 -9.80
CA GLU A 194 12.91 -2.21 -10.46
C GLU A 194 12.04 -3.17 -9.65
N GLN A 195 12.08 -3.12 -8.32
CA GLN A 195 11.24 -3.97 -7.46
C GLN A 195 9.77 -3.53 -7.42
N TRP A 196 9.48 -2.28 -7.75
CA TRP A 196 8.10 -1.79 -7.87
C TRP A 196 7.45 -2.16 -9.21
N ALA A 197 8.23 -2.52 -10.22
CA ALA A 197 7.73 -2.78 -11.56
C ALA A 197 6.60 -3.85 -11.62
N PRO A 198 6.66 -4.99 -10.89
CA PRO A 198 5.56 -5.97 -10.90
C PRO A 198 4.26 -5.40 -10.32
N LEU A 199 4.34 -4.64 -9.21
CA LEU A 199 3.17 -3.97 -8.61
C LEU A 199 2.57 -2.97 -9.60
N LEU A 200 3.38 -2.12 -10.20
CA LEU A 200 2.91 -1.11 -11.15
C LEU A 200 2.32 -1.75 -12.42
N LYS A 201 2.87 -2.89 -12.86
CA LYS A 201 2.29 -3.66 -13.96
C LYS A 201 0.91 -4.22 -13.60
N TRP A 202 0.75 -4.77 -12.39
CA TRP A 202 -0.52 -5.29 -11.91
C TRP A 202 -1.58 -4.18 -11.88
N ILE A 203 -1.25 -3.01 -11.30
CA ILE A 203 -2.10 -1.82 -11.28
C ILE A 203 -2.55 -1.43 -12.70
N LYS A 204 -1.60 -1.26 -13.63
CA LYS A 204 -1.90 -0.87 -15.02
C LYS A 204 -2.81 -1.84 -15.76
N ASN A 205 -2.77 -3.12 -15.39
CA ASN A 205 -3.66 -4.12 -15.99
C ASN A 205 -5.10 -3.98 -15.49
N LEU A 206 -5.31 -3.46 -14.28
CA LEU A 206 -6.63 -3.22 -13.70
C LEU A 206 -7.24 -1.87 -14.10
N GLU A 207 -6.42 -0.93 -14.57
CA GLU A 207 -6.87 0.39 -15.07
C GLU A 207 -7.46 0.33 -16.49
N LYS A 208 -7.34 -0.81 -17.17
CA LYS A 208 -7.88 -1.05 -18.51
C LYS A 208 -9.31 -1.55 -18.46
#